data_c16aaa249a1b60e5eae05d7c49568d2e
#
_entry.id   c16aaa249a1b60e5eae05d7c49568d2e
#
_cell.length_a   1.000
_cell.length_b   1.000
_cell.length_c   1.000
_cell.angle_alpha   90.00
_cell.angle_beta   90.00
_cell.angle_gamma   90.00
#
_symmetry.space_group_name_H-M   'P 1'
#
loop_
_entity.id
_entity.type
_entity.pdbx_description
1 polymer ?
#
loop_
_entity_poly.entity_id
_entity_poly.type
_entity_poly.pdbx_seq_one_letter_code
_entity_poly.pdbx_strand_id
1 'polypeptide(L)'
;MVFRTVATRSPLAPACHVARAYVKPKTQLNVRAMSMRARPSTPRRVVSGLVTVTAIVAGAAFGVYCLDSRAGVHRWLFPPMMELLTDPESGSKISIKLLEHGLAPRDCGKDDEVLRTELFGKTLTNPIGLAAGFDKQGEAIDGLFDLGFGLVEIGSITPEPQPGNPTPRMFRLPLDAAVINRMGFNSEGHEAVRERLHARLHKWVQRVLSAGEGLVSSVGAPAPEPTALAEAQVFANYPVINTSLLDDAHVPRSLKQDRLLSINLGKNKSSREDSVVDYVKGVQALGAYADMLVINVSSPNTPGLRRLQRRSVLEGVLRDVVTARDDVAKQRIDSLPLVVKVAPDLSDAELEDVA
;
A
#
# COMPACT_ATOMS: atom_id res chain seq x y z
N MET A 1 -4.43 48.14 13.13
CA MET A 1 -4.43 49.15 14.19
C MET A 1 -3.07 49.08 14.89
N VAL A 2 -2.31 50.13 14.74
CA VAL A 2 -0.91 50.33 15.14
C VAL A 2 -0.86 50.93 16.56
N PHE A 3 0.07 50.54 17.37
CA PHE A 3 0.72 51.37 18.41
C PHE A 3 1.90 50.53 18.97
N ARG A 4 3.13 50.75 18.70
CA ARG A 4 4.15 51.78 18.91
C ARG A 4 4.38 52.12 20.40
N THR A 5 5.54 51.64 20.86
CA THR A 5 6.68 52.27 21.48
C THR A 5 6.43 53.32 22.60
N VAL A 6 7.24 53.28 23.66
CA VAL A 6 8.20 54.35 24.02
C VAL A 6 9.17 53.88 25.11
N ALA A 7 10.45 54.11 24.84
CA ALA A 7 11.56 54.05 25.80
C ALA A 7 11.75 55.39 26.50
N THR A 8 12.24 55.41 27.74
CA THR A 8 12.93 56.58 28.28
C THR A 8 14.10 56.22 29.17
N ARG A 9 15.11 57.02 29.00
CA ARG A 9 16.49 57.01 29.57
C ARG A 9 16.57 57.53 30.98
N SER A 10 17.66 57.07 31.66
CA SER A 10 18.58 57.60 32.66
C SER A 10 18.39 59.07 33.21
N PRO A 11 19.04 59.48 34.33
CA PRO A 11 20.49 59.65 34.39
C PRO A 11 21.21 59.54 35.80
N LEU A 12 22.55 59.25 35.71
CA LEU A 12 23.73 59.86 36.44
C LEU A 12 23.73 60.16 37.94
N ALA A 13 24.66 59.50 38.65
CA ALA A 13 25.73 59.74 39.53
C ALA A 13 25.69 60.97 40.50
N PRO A 14 26.53 61.08 41.60
CA PRO A 14 27.96 60.83 41.61
C PRO A 14 28.55 60.22 42.91
N ALA A 15 29.85 60.02 42.86
CA ALA A 15 30.79 59.43 43.79
C ALA A 15 30.94 60.11 45.20
N CYS A 16 31.39 59.32 46.18
CA CYS A 16 32.20 59.76 47.25
C CYS A 16 33.17 58.68 47.76
N HIS A 17 34.45 58.99 47.72
CA HIS A 17 35.58 58.24 48.26
C HIS A 17 35.54 58.15 49.80
N VAL A 18 35.77 56.96 50.35
CA VAL A 18 36.47 56.79 51.63
C VAL A 18 37.31 55.50 51.53
N ALA A 19 38.63 55.72 51.65
CA ALA A 19 39.63 54.67 51.79
C ALA A 19 39.57 54.04 53.18
N ARG A 20 39.60 52.74 53.29
CA ARG A 20 40.03 52.04 54.50
C ARG A 20 40.62 50.67 54.27
N ALA A 21 41.89 50.62 54.61
CA ALA A 21 42.69 49.51 55.16
C ALA A 21 42.47 48.04 54.63
N TYR A 22 43.56 47.65 54.13
CA TYR A 22 44.00 46.31 53.78
C TYR A 22 43.91 45.32 54.96
N VAL A 23 43.09 44.28 54.82
CA VAL A 23 43.24 43.03 55.58
C VAL A 23 43.18 41.88 54.60
N LYS A 24 44.30 41.16 54.43
CA LYS A 24 44.35 39.93 53.64
C LYS A 24 43.52 38.86 54.34
N PRO A 25 42.52 38.27 53.67
CA PRO A 25 41.96 36.97 54.10
C PRO A 25 42.81 35.83 53.54
N LYS A 26 43.06 34.91 54.41
CA LYS A 26 43.73 33.61 54.15
C LYS A 26 43.20 32.90 52.96
N THR A 27 44.11 32.48 52.11
CA THR A 27 43.83 31.53 50.99
C THR A 27 43.23 30.25 51.54
N GLN A 28 41.91 30.09 51.45
CA GLN A 28 41.29 28.80 51.62
C GLN A 28 41.57 27.99 50.34
N LEU A 29 42.39 26.97 50.49
CA LEU A 29 42.53 25.90 49.48
C LEU A 29 41.18 25.23 49.34
N ASN A 30 40.43 25.56 48.23
CA ASN A 30 39.31 24.84 47.79
C ASN A 30 39.78 23.48 47.24
N VAL A 31 39.89 22.52 48.15
CA VAL A 31 40.00 21.09 47.77
C VAL A 31 38.65 20.70 47.13
N ARG A 32 38.58 20.90 45.83
CA ARG A 32 37.53 20.28 45.03
C ARG A 32 37.64 18.76 45.25
N ALA A 33 36.80 18.23 46.10
CA ALA A 33 36.59 16.80 46.17
C ALA A 33 36.09 16.34 44.79
N MET A 34 37.02 15.87 43.95
CA MET A 34 36.67 15.06 42.76
C MET A 34 35.97 13.84 43.32
N SER A 35 34.63 13.86 43.28
CA SER A 35 33.87 12.63 43.49
C SER A 35 34.29 11.65 42.37
N MET A 36 35.23 10.80 42.67
CA MET A 36 35.49 9.61 41.84
C MET A 36 34.18 8.77 41.84
N ARG A 37 33.36 8.99 40.81
CA ARG A 37 32.30 8.04 40.54
C ARG A 37 32.95 6.69 40.41
N ALA A 38 32.72 5.84 41.39
CA ALA A 38 33.24 4.48 41.42
C ALA A 38 32.88 3.81 40.06
N ARG A 39 33.89 3.45 39.28
CA ARG A 39 33.70 2.67 38.06
C ARG A 39 33.02 1.40 38.46
N PRO A 40 31.91 1.00 37.81
CA PRO A 40 31.19 -0.22 38.14
C PRO A 40 32.18 -1.40 38.13
N SER A 41 32.10 -2.27 39.13
CA SER A 41 32.97 -3.41 39.27
C SER A 41 32.87 -4.33 38.01
N THR A 42 33.97 -5.00 37.65
CA THR A 42 34.07 -5.88 36.46
C THR A 42 32.91 -6.85 36.30
N PRO A 43 32.40 -7.50 37.39
CA PRO A 43 31.25 -8.40 37.30
C PRO A 43 29.94 -7.66 36.83
N ARG A 44 29.70 -6.43 37.31
CA ARG A 44 28.52 -5.64 36.91
C ARG A 44 28.57 -5.29 35.40
N ARG A 45 29.75 -5.01 34.86
CA ARG A 45 29.89 -4.73 33.41
C ARG A 45 29.66 -5.97 32.56
N VAL A 46 30.15 -7.12 33.01
CA VAL A 46 29.94 -8.40 32.32
C VAL A 46 28.44 -8.76 32.35
N VAL A 47 27.79 -8.64 33.49
CA VAL A 47 26.35 -8.91 33.63
C VAL A 47 25.53 -7.94 32.77
N SER A 48 25.83 -6.63 32.79
CA SER A 48 25.10 -5.67 31.93
C SER A 48 25.34 -5.93 30.45
N GLY A 49 26.57 -6.32 30.04
CA GLY A 49 26.87 -6.72 28.69
C GLY A 49 26.06 -7.94 28.24
N LEU A 50 26.01 -8.98 29.09
CA LEU A 50 25.23 -10.19 28.82
C LEU A 50 23.73 -9.89 28.68
N VAL A 51 23.16 -9.11 29.59
CA VAL A 51 21.75 -8.67 29.54
C VAL A 51 21.46 -7.89 28.25
N THR A 52 22.37 -6.99 27.86
CA THR A 52 22.19 -6.22 26.61
C THR A 52 22.22 -7.13 25.38
N VAL A 53 23.19 -8.04 25.29
CA VAL A 53 23.26 -8.99 24.17
C VAL A 53 22.04 -9.89 24.14
N THR A 54 21.60 -10.43 25.28
CA THR A 54 20.38 -11.25 25.37
C THR A 54 19.15 -10.46 24.91
N ALA A 55 19.00 -9.20 25.33
CA ALA A 55 17.88 -8.36 24.91
C ALA A 55 17.90 -8.08 23.39
N ILE A 56 19.08 -7.85 22.81
CA ILE A 56 19.22 -7.66 21.36
C ILE A 56 18.85 -8.95 20.60
N VAL A 57 19.37 -10.10 21.04
CA VAL A 57 19.06 -11.40 20.42
C VAL A 57 17.57 -11.73 20.54
N ALA A 58 16.98 -11.53 21.72
CA ALA A 58 15.56 -11.76 21.95
C ALA A 58 14.70 -10.79 21.10
N GLY A 59 15.08 -9.53 21.00
CA GLY A 59 14.43 -8.53 20.14
C GLY A 59 14.52 -8.89 18.65
N ALA A 60 15.67 -9.34 18.19
CA ALA A 60 15.86 -9.80 16.81
C ALA A 60 15.02 -11.06 16.53
N ALA A 61 15.04 -12.04 17.42
CA ALA A 61 14.23 -13.26 17.30
C ALA A 61 12.73 -12.94 17.29
N PHE A 62 12.28 -12.02 18.14
CA PHE A 62 10.90 -11.54 18.13
C PHE A 62 10.56 -10.80 16.84
N GLY A 63 11.47 -9.97 16.31
CA GLY A 63 11.29 -9.31 15.02
C GLY A 63 11.13 -10.30 13.87
N VAL A 64 11.99 -11.33 13.82
CA VAL A 64 11.88 -12.42 12.81
C VAL A 64 10.55 -13.17 12.96
N TYR A 65 10.14 -13.47 14.20
CA TYR A 65 8.84 -14.11 14.48
C TYR A 65 7.68 -13.24 13.98
N CYS A 66 7.73 -11.92 14.15
CA CYS A 66 6.69 -11.00 13.66
C CYS A 66 6.63 -10.91 12.12
N LEU A 67 7.67 -11.31 11.40
CA LEU A 67 7.65 -11.31 9.93
C LEU A 67 6.95 -12.53 9.34
N ASP A 68 6.68 -13.59 10.10
CA ASP A 68 5.89 -14.73 9.63
C ASP A 68 4.39 -14.44 9.80
N SER A 69 3.63 -14.51 8.69
CA SER A 69 2.18 -14.26 8.71
C SER A 69 1.39 -15.20 9.63
N ARG A 70 1.95 -16.37 9.95
CA ARG A 70 1.36 -17.38 10.85
C ARG A 70 1.61 -17.11 12.33
N ALA A 71 2.44 -16.10 12.65
CA ALA A 71 2.78 -15.78 14.02
C ALA A 71 1.56 -15.33 14.83
N GLY A 72 1.40 -15.86 16.05
CA GLY A 72 0.25 -15.57 16.91
C GLY A 72 0.06 -14.10 17.25
N VAL A 73 1.11 -13.26 17.16
CA VAL A 73 1.04 -11.81 17.39
C VAL A 73 0.07 -11.12 16.42
N HIS A 74 -0.08 -11.62 15.19
CA HIS A 74 -0.99 -11.05 14.19
C HIS A 74 -2.46 -11.32 14.53
N ARG A 75 -2.74 -12.29 15.39
CA ARG A 75 -4.10 -12.60 15.85
C ARG A 75 -4.38 -12.02 17.24
N TRP A 76 -3.41 -12.06 18.15
CA TRP A 76 -3.66 -11.84 19.56
C TRP A 76 -3.12 -10.51 20.10
N LEU A 77 -2.13 -9.90 19.42
CA LEU A 77 -1.50 -8.67 19.88
C LEU A 77 -1.82 -7.46 18.99
N PHE A 78 -1.55 -7.56 17.70
CA PHE A 78 -1.68 -6.39 16.83
C PHE A 78 -3.12 -5.92 16.63
N PRO A 79 -4.15 -6.77 16.43
CA PRO A 79 -5.51 -6.27 16.27
C PRO A 79 -6.04 -5.52 17.48
N PRO A 80 -5.98 -6.04 18.72
CA PRO A 80 -6.40 -5.27 19.90
C PRO A 80 -5.61 -3.98 20.11
N MET A 81 -4.31 -3.99 19.82
CA MET A 81 -3.49 -2.78 19.89
C MET A 81 -3.93 -1.73 18.88
N MET A 82 -4.19 -2.12 17.63
CA MET A 82 -4.69 -1.23 16.58
C MET A 82 -6.09 -0.70 16.91
N GLU A 83 -6.94 -1.51 17.51
CA GLU A 83 -8.28 -1.09 17.97
C GLU A 83 -8.19 -0.02 19.05
N LEU A 84 -7.26 -0.17 19.99
CA LEU A 84 -7.07 0.77 21.09
C LEU A 84 -6.43 2.09 20.63
N LEU A 85 -5.47 2.03 19.70
CA LEU A 85 -4.61 3.17 19.36
C LEU A 85 -5.08 3.96 18.14
N THR A 86 -5.98 3.42 17.31
CA THR A 86 -6.37 4.05 16.05
C THR A 86 -7.87 4.01 15.81
N ASP A 87 -8.40 5.04 15.13
CA ASP A 87 -9.71 4.92 14.49
C ASP A 87 -9.64 3.94 13.30
N PRO A 88 -10.79 3.43 12.80
CA PRO A 88 -10.80 2.40 11.76
C PRO A 88 -10.13 2.82 10.45
N GLU A 89 -10.35 4.07 10.01
CA GLU A 89 -9.78 4.55 8.75
C GLU A 89 -8.27 4.78 8.85
N SER A 90 -7.80 5.34 9.96
CA SER A 90 -6.35 5.51 10.23
C SER A 90 -5.65 4.16 10.36
N GLY A 91 -6.26 3.19 11.05
CA GLY A 91 -5.73 1.83 11.14
C GLY A 91 -5.55 1.18 9.79
N SER A 92 -6.54 1.33 8.89
CA SER A 92 -6.45 0.83 7.51
C SER A 92 -5.29 1.50 6.74
N LYS A 93 -5.15 2.83 6.83
CA LYS A 93 -4.06 3.57 6.17
C LYS A 93 -2.67 3.16 6.68
N ILE A 94 -2.53 2.94 7.99
CA ILE A 94 -1.28 2.46 8.59
C ILE A 94 -0.95 1.06 8.05
N SER A 95 -1.93 0.16 7.96
CA SER A 95 -1.73 -1.19 7.43
C SER A 95 -1.25 -1.16 5.97
N ILE A 96 -1.84 -0.30 5.13
CA ILE A 96 -1.40 -0.10 3.74
C ILE A 96 0.06 0.38 3.70
N LYS A 97 0.43 1.36 4.53
CA LYS A 97 1.80 1.88 4.57
C LYS A 97 2.82 0.83 5.05
N LEU A 98 2.46 0.00 6.03
CA LEU A 98 3.32 -1.12 6.45
C LEU A 98 3.55 -2.12 5.31
N LEU A 99 2.49 -2.47 4.57
CA LEU A 99 2.56 -3.35 3.39
C LEU A 99 3.41 -2.73 2.27
N GLU A 100 3.20 -1.46 1.95
CA GLU A 100 3.94 -0.71 0.94
C GLU A 100 5.45 -0.72 1.20
N HIS A 101 5.84 -0.59 2.47
CA HIS A 101 7.26 -0.54 2.87
C HIS A 101 7.86 -1.91 3.19
N GLY A 102 7.13 -3.01 2.98
CA GLY A 102 7.59 -4.37 3.25
C GLY A 102 7.80 -4.66 4.75
N LEU A 103 7.14 -3.88 5.62
CA LEU A 103 7.15 -4.05 7.07
C LEU A 103 6.01 -4.95 7.58
N ALA A 104 5.17 -5.43 6.67
CA ALA A 104 4.12 -6.40 6.96
C ALA A 104 4.68 -7.84 7.02
N PRO A 105 3.96 -8.75 7.68
CA PRO A 105 4.35 -10.16 7.70
C PRO A 105 4.28 -10.76 6.29
N ARG A 106 5.02 -11.86 6.10
CA ARG A 106 5.06 -12.59 4.84
C ARG A 106 4.59 -14.02 5.04
N ASP A 107 3.91 -14.55 4.05
CA ASP A 107 3.68 -15.98 3.98
C ASP A 107 4.93 -16.66 3.40
N CYS A 108 5.67 -17.33 4.28
CA CYS A 108 6.85 -18.10 3.92
C CYS A 108 6.49 -19.58 3.62
N GLY A 109 5.22 -19.94 3.70
CA GLY A 109 4.72 -21.27 3.37
C GLY A 109 4.63 -21.48 1.87
N LYS A 110 4.86 -22.73 1.43
CA LYS A 110 4.51 -23.14 0.08
C LYS A 110 3.05 -23.61 0.09
N ASP A 111 2.25 -23.08 -0.84
CA ASP A 111 0.87 -23.56 -1.03
C ASP A 111 0.86 -25.05 -1.40
N ASP A 112 -0.09 -25.82 -0.87
CA ASP A 112 -0.29 -27.20 -1.26
C ASP A 112 -0.83 -27.26 -2.69
N GLU A 113 -0.36 -28.22 -3.49
CA GLU A 113 -0.79 -28.42 -4.87
C GLU A 113 -2.33 -28.64 -4.99
N VAL A 114 -2.99 -29.15 -3.94
CA VAL A 114 -4.45 -29.29 -3.89
C VAL A 114 -5.18 -27.94 -3.94
N LEU A 115 -4.52 -26.82 -3.57
CA LEU A 115 -5.07 -25.47 -3.61
C LEU A 115 -4.94 -24.82 -4.97
N ARG A 116 -4.13 -25.41 -5.86
CA ARG A 116 -3.94 -24.87 -7.21
C ARG A 116 -5.26 -24.82 -7.95
N THR A 117 -5.56 -23.68 -8.55
CA THR A 117 -6.79 -23.47 -9.31
C THR A 117 -6.51 -22.71 -10.59
N GLU A 118 -7.48 -22.71 -11.49
CA GLU A 118 -7.39 -22.00 -12.77
C GLU A 118 -8.48 -20.93 -12.85
N LEU A 119 -8.11 -19.74 -13.31
CA LEU A 119 -9.02 -18.63 -13.53
C LEU A 119 -8.69 -17.97 -14.89
N PHE A 120 -9.64 -17.97 -15.81
CA PHE A 120 -9.48 -17.41 -17.17
C PHE A 120 -8.25 -17.94 -17.92
N GLY A 121 -7.95 -19.22 -17.80
CA GLY A 121 -6.81 -19.88 -18.45
C GLY A 121 -5.45 -19.55 -17.77
N LYS A 122 -5.46 -18.87 -16.63
CA LYS A 122 -4.26 -18.60 -15.81
C LYS A 122 -4.29 -19.44 -14.54
N THR A 123 -3.18 -20.09 -14.23
CA THR A 123 -3.02 -20.86 -13.00
C THR A 123 -2.78 -19.95 -11.80
N LEU A 124 -3.38 -20.30 -10.66
CA LEU A 124 -3.16 -19.66 -9.36
C LEU A 124 -2.65 -20.68 -8.35
N THR A 125 -1.72 -20.29 -7.48
CA THR A 125 -1.21 -21.19 -6.42
C THR A 125 -2.28 -21.54 -5.40
N ASN A 126 -3.24 -20.64 -5.18
CA ASN A 126 -4.37 -20.86 -4.27
C ASN A 126 -5.59 -20.02 -4.71
N PRO A 127 -6.82 -20.40 -4.30
CA PRO A 127 -8.05 -19.72 -4.70
C PRO A 127 -8.38 -18.47 -3.87
N ILE A 128 -7.50 -18.03 -2.96
CA ILE A 128 -7.79 -16.92 -2.04
C ILE A 128 -7.44 -15.59 -2.71
N GLY A 129 -8.46 -14.76 -2.91
CA GLY A 129 -8.31 -13.41 -3.47
C GLY A 129 -8.69 -12.31 -2.48
N LEU A 130 -7.95 -11.20 -2.51
CA LEU A 130 -8.33 -9.98 -1.82
C LEU A 130 -9.16 -9.11 -2.75
N ALA A 131 -10.41 -8.84 -2.35
CA ALA A 131 -11.32 -7.98 -3.12
C ALA A 131 -10.96 -6.49 -2.98
N ALA A 132 -11.39 -5.69 -3.98
CA ALA A 132 -11.24 -4.23 -3.96
C ALA A 132 -11.83 -3.59 -2.69
N GLY A 133 -11.19 -2.50 -2.27
CA GLY A 133 -11.60 -1.71 -1.11
C GLY A 133 -10.57 -1.65 0.00
N PHE A 134 -9.64 -2.59 0.08
CA PHE A 134 -8.50 -2.53 0.99
C PHE A 134 -7.39 -1.65 0.39
N ASP A 135 -6.73 -2.07 -0.65
CA ASP A 135 -5.76 -1.24 -1.40
C ASP A 135 -6.46 -0.52 -2.55
N LYS A 136 -6.91 0.70 -2.27
CA LYS A 136 -7.71 1.46 -3.24
C LYS A 136 -6.88 2.15 -4.31
N GLN A 137 -5.60 2.37 -4.04
CA GLN A 137 -4.73 3.17 -4.89
C GLN A 137 -3.57 2.36 -5.50
N GLY A 138 -3.50 1.05 -5.22
CA GLY A 138 -2.39 0.18 -5.66
C GLY A 138 -1.07 0.51 -4.99
N GLU A 139 -1.10 0.92 -3.71
CA GLU A 139 0.09 1.25 -2.93
C GLU A 139 0.80 0.01 -2.39
N ALA A 140 0.05 -1.05 -2.08
CA ALA A 140 0.50 -2.20 -1.29
C ALA A 140 0.49 -3.53 -2.04
N ILE A 141 0.41 -3.52 -3.37
CA ILE A 141 0.24 -4.72 -4.22
C ILE A 141 1.25 -5.82 -3.87
N ASP A 142 2.55 -5.48 -3.81
CA ASP A 142 3.60 -6.47 -3.56
C ASP A 142 3.53 -7.04 -2.14
N GLY A 143 3.25 -6.18 -1.15
CA GLY A 143 3.06 -6.60 0.24
C GLY A 143 1.83 -7.50 0.42
N LEU A 144 0.76 -7.26 -0.33
CA LEU A 144 -0.43 -8.11 -0.33
C LEU A 144 -0.13 -9.49 -0.94
N PHE A 145 0.60 -9.55 -2.05
CA PHE A 145 1.06 -10.83 -2.57
C PHE A 145 2.01 -11.54 -1.60
N ASP A 146 2.84 -10.82 -0.86
CA ASP A 146 3.72 -11.40 0.17
C ASP A 146 2.93 -11.98 1.36
N LEU A 147 1.70 -11.52 1.63
CA LEU A 147 0.78 -12.14 2.58
C LEU A 147 0.23 -13.50 2.11
N GLY A 148 0.39 -13.87 0.83
CA GLY A 148 0.00 -15.16 0.29
C GLY A 148 -1.21 -15.17 -0.65
N PHE A 149 -1.85 -14.03 -0.94
CA PHE A 149 -3.01 -14.00 -1.84
C PHE A 149 -2.67 -14.48 -3.25
N GLY A 150 -3.51 -15.38 -3.81
CA GLY A 150 -3.44 -15.80 -5.21
C GLY A 150 -3.91 -14.70 -6.17
N LEU A 151 -4.86 -13.88 -5.75
CA LEU A 151 -5.39 -12.74 -6.50
C LEU A 151 -5.44 -11.50 -5.61
N VAL A 152 -5.03 -10.36 -6.13
CA VAL A 152 -5.18 -9.04 -5.48
C VAL A 152 -5.98 -8.12 -6.40
N GLU A 153 -7.12 -7.63 -5.92
CA GLU A 153 -7.96 -6.64 -6.61
C GLU A 153 -7.77 -5.27 -5.95
N ILE A 154 -7.13 -4.34 -6.68
CA ILE A 154 -6.99 -2.95 -6.23
C ILE A 154 -8.18 -2.09 -6.67
N GLY A 155 -8.43 -0.99 -5.98
CA GLY A 155 -9.50 -0.04 -6.34
C GLY A 155 -10.66 -0.01 -5.34
N SER A 156 -11.81 0.56 -5.73
CA SER A 156 -12.20 1.03 -7.09
C SER A 156 -11.52 2.35 -7.42
N ILE A 157 -11.02 2.46 -8.62
CA ILE A 157 -10.30 3.63 -9.13
C ILE A 157 -11.24 4.40 -10.06
N THR A 158 -11.30 5.72 -9.91
CA THR A 158 -12.13 6.61 -10.73
C THR A 158 -11.25 7.45 -11.67
N PRO A 159 -11.79 7.95 -12.81
CA PRO A 159 -11.02 8.79 -13.73
C PRO A 159 -10.34 9.97 -13.06
N GLU A 160 -11.11 10.78 -12.36
CA GLU A 160 -10.64 11.95 -11.65
C GLU A 160 -10.49 11.67 -10.16
N PRO A 161 -9.55 12.34 -9.47
CA PRO A 161 -9.44 12.28 -8.03
C PRO A 161 -10.74 12.70 -7.34
N GLN A 162 -11.15 11.95 -6.31
CA GLN A 162 -12.28 12.33 -5.48
C GLN A 162 -12.11 11.84 -4.04
N PRO A 163 -12.55 12.65 -3.04
CA PRO A 163 -12.34 12.33 -1.62
C PRO A 163 -13.23 11.20 -1.10
N GLY A 164 -14.29 10.84 -1.84
CA GLY A 164 -15.35 9.95 -1.35
C GLY A 164 -16.34 10.68 -0.44
N ASN A 165 -17.01 9.92 0.44
CA ASN A 165 -18.01 10.47 1.36
C ASN A 165 -17.36 11.16 2.57
N PRO A 166 -18.06 12.11 3.25
CA PRO A 166 -17.55 12.77 4.45
C PRO A 166 -17.22 11.79 5.59
N THR A 167 -16.21 12.13 6.37
CA THR A 167 -15.85 11.41 7.61
C THR A 167 -16.79 11.83 8.77
N PRO A 168 -17.01 10.93 9.77
CA PRO A 168 -16.56 9.55 9.87
C PRO A 168 -17.32 8.63 8.91
N ARG A 169 -16.62 7.68 8.31
CA ARG A 169 -17.15 6.82 7.23
C ARG A 169 -16.74 5.36 7.29
N MET A 170 -16.03 4.97 8.35
CA MET A 170 -15.64 3.59 8.64
C MET A 170 -15.80 3.35 10.14
N PHE A 171 -16.42 2.24 10.52
CA PHE A 171 -16.79 1.94 11.88
C PHE A 171 -16.49 0.48 12.20
N ARG A 172 -15.91 0.22 13.37
CA ARG A 172 -15.74 -1.14 13.90
C ARG A 172 -17.01 -1.57 14.60
N LEU A 173 -17.34 -2.83 14.47
CA LEU A 173 -18.40 -3.52 15.18
C LEU A 173 -17.78 -4.64 16.04
N PRO A 174 -17.23 -4.33 17.23
CA PRO A 174 -16.43 -5.28 18.01
C PRO A 174 -17.20 -6.53 18.41
N LEU A 175 -18.49 -6.40 18.73
CA LEU A 175 -19.35 -7.53 19.12
C LEU A 175 -19.55 -8.53 17.98
N ASP A 176 -19.55 -8.06 16.73
CA ASP A 176 -19.77 -8.87 15.53
C ASP A 176 -18.44 -9.24 14.84
N ALA A 177 -17.30 -8.83 15.43
CA ALA A 177 -15.97 -8.94 14.79
C ALA A 177 -15.96 -8.43 13.34
N ALA A 178 -16.64 -7.31 13.09
CA ALA A 178 -16.93 -6.78 11.76
C ALA A 178 -16.56 -5.30 11.61
N VAL A 179 -16.57 -4.85 10.35
CA VAL A 179 -16.40 -3.45 9.97
C VAL A 179 -17.50 -3.05 9.02
N ILE A 180 -18.11 -1.89 9.24
CA ILE A 180 -19.03 -1.27 8.30
C ILE A 180 -18.43 0.03 7.76
N ASN A 181 -18.64 0.31 6.47
CA ASN A 181 -18.17 1.55 5.86
C ASN A 181 -19.18 2.16 4.89
N ARG A 182 -19.02 3.47 4.71
CA ARG A 182 -19.69 4.27 3.69
C ARG A 182 -18.67 5.14 2.94
N MET A 183 -17.55 4.55 2.54
CA MET A 183 -16.40 5.28 1.98
C MET A 183 -16.75 6.06 0.71
N GLY A 184 -17.67 5.56 -0.13
CA GLY A 184 -17.78 5.99 -1.51
C GLY A 184 -16.52 5.59 -2.29
N PHE A 185 -16.39 5.98 -3.53
CA PHE A 185 -15.18 5.74 -4.30
C PHE A 185 -14.15 6.86 -4.04
N ASN A 186 -13.51 6.84 -2.86
CA ASN A 186 -12.35 7.70 -2.64
C ASN A 186 -11.18 7.19 -3.47
N SER A 187 -10.70 8.01 -4.39
CA SER A 187 -9.69 7.66 -5.38
C SER A 187 -8.75 8.84 -5.64
N GLU A 188 -7.50 8.53 -5.96
CA GLU A 188 -6.50 9.50 -6.41
C GLU A 188 -6.56 9.73 -7.94
N GLY A 189 -7.45 9.01 -8.63
CA GLY A 189 -7.64 9.11 -10.08
C GLY A 189 -6.78 8.13 -10.87
N HIS A 190 -7.15 7.95 -12.15
CA HIS A 190 -6.46 7.01 -13.05
C HIS A 190 -4.98 7.35 -13.21
N GLU A 191 -4.65 8.64 -13.33
CA GLU A 191 -3.27 9.06 -13.61
C GLU A 191 -2.32 8.73 -12.46
N ALA A 192 -2.67 9.08 -11.23
CA ALA A 192 -1.82 8.78 -10.07
C ALA A 192 -1.61 7.27 -9.88
N VAL A 193 -2.66 6.47 -10.11
CA VAL A 193 -2.55 5.01 -10.02
C VAL A 193 -1.72 4.45 -11.18
N ARG A 194 -1.91 4.94 -12.40
CA ARG A 194 -1.12 4.57 -13.58
C ARG A 194 0.37 4.82 -13.36
N GLU A 195 0.73 6.01 -12.86
CA GLU A 195 2.12 6.35 -12.52
C GLU A 195 2.70 5.40 -11.46
N ARG A 196 1.92 5.03 -10.45
CA ARG A 196 2.33 4.09 -9.41
C ARG A 196 2.58 2.68 -9.97
N LEU A 197 1.68 2.18 -10.81
CA LEU A 197 1.83 0.90 -11.49
C LEU A 197 3.05 0.89 -12.43
N HIS A 198 3.25 1.98 -13.16
CA HIS A 198 4.43 2.17 -14.01
C HIS A 198 5.73 2.17 -13.17
N ALA A 199 5.76 2.92 -12.06
CA ALA A 199 6.91 2.96 -11.16
C ALA A 199 7.20 1.57 -10.52
N ARG A 200 6.14 0.79 -10.21
CA ARG A 200 6.26 -0.58 -9.72
C ARG A 200 6.92 -1.48 -10.76
N LEU A 201 6.46 -1.41 -12.01
CA LEU A 201 7.05 -2.14 -13.13
C LEU A 201 8.51 -1.75 -13.34
N HIS A 202 8.82 -0.46 -13.33
CA HIS A 202 10.19 0.03 -13.47
C HIS A 202 11.12 -0.52 -12.37
N LYS A 203 10.69 -0.49 -11.11
CA LYS A 203 11.45 -1.07 -9.99
C LYS A 203 11.67 -2.57 -10.15
N TRP A 204 10.70 -3.28 -10.69
CA TRP A 204 10.81 -4.71 -10.95
C TRP A 204 11.86 -4.99 -12.04
N VAL A 205 11.78 -4.30 -13.18
CA VAL A 205 12.76 -4.41 -14.28
C VAL A 205 14.18 -4.13 -13.77
N GLN A 206 14.36 -3.03 -13.01
CA GLN A 206 15.69 -2.71 -12.45
C GLN A 206 16.22 -3.81 -11.52
N ARG A 207 15.37 -4.44 -10.71
CA ARG A 207 15.78 -5.56 -9.84
C ARG A 207 16.22 -6.78 -10.66
N VAL A 208 15.45 -7.13 -11.69
CA VAL A 208 15.79 -8.26 -12.58
C VAL A 208 17.12 -8.00 -13.26
N LEU A 209 17.35 -6.82 -13.82
CA LEU A 209 18.60 -6.44 -14.49
C LEU A 209 19.80 -6.42 -13.54
N SER A 210 19.64 -5.92 -12.31
CA SER A 210 20.75 -5.81 -11.35
C SER A 210 21.15 -7.14 -10.70
N ALA A 211 20.24 -8.11 -10.68
CA ALA A 211 20.49 -9.41 -10.03
C ALA A 211 21.07 -10.48 -10.99
N GLY A 212 21.15 -10.19 -12.28
CA GLY A 212 21.56 -11.16 -13.29
C GLY A 212 20.64 -12.38 -13.36
N GLU A 213 21.10 -13.45 -14.02
CA GLU A 213 20.31 -14.67 -14.26
C GLU A 213 19.76 -15.36 -12.98
N GLY A 214 20.35 -15.07 -11.81
CA GLY A 214 19.95 -15.67 -10.53
C GLY A 214 18.57 -15.25 -10.00
N LEU A 215 18.05 -14.07 -10.37
CA LEU A 215 16.77 -13.57 -9.85
C LEU A 215 15.57 -14.11 -10.63
N VAL A 216 15.74 -14.46 -11.88
CA VAL A 216 14.70 -15.06 -12.74
C VAL A 216 14.29 -16.40 -12.15
N SER A 217 15.23 -17.15 -11.58
CA SER A 217 14.96 -18.40 -10.86
C SER A 217 14.11 -18.23 -9.61
N SER A 218 14.19 -17.08 -8.93
CA SER A 218 13.43 -16.83 -7.68
C SER A 218 11.97 -16.42 -7.94
N VAL A 219 11.63 -15.98 -9.15
CA VAL A 219 10.26 -15.60 -9.54
C VAL A 219 9.52 -16.80 -10.17
N GLY A 220 10.21 -17.93 -10.41
CA GLY A 220 9.62 -19.12 -11.02
C GLY A 220 9.34 -18.97 -12.53
N ALA A 221 9.71 -17.83 -13.13
CA ALA A 221 9.65 -17.64 -14.58
C ALA A 221 10.86 -18.32 -15.26
N PRO A 222 10.70 -18.86 -16.48
CA PRO A 222 11.86 -19.25 -17.31
C PRO A 222 12.77 -18.02 -17.49
N ALA A 223 14.07 -18.25 -17.53
CA ALA A 223 15.04 -17.17 -17.79
C ALA A 223 14.65 -16.46 -19.10
N PRO A 224 14.52 -15.12 -19.10
CA PRO A 224 14.25 -14.40 -20.34
C PRO A 224 15.39 -14.66 -21.31
N GLU A 225 15.08 -14.80 -22.59
CA GLU A 225 16.09 -14.91 -23.64
C GLU A 225 17.07 -13.74 -23.53
N PRO A 226 18.37 -13.93 -23.86
CA PRO A 226 19.40 -12.88 -23.79
C PRO A 226 19.03 -11.59 -24.53
N THR A 227 18.22 -11.72 -25.59
CA THR A 227 17.63 -10.59 -26.33
C THR A 227 16.65 -9.77 -25.49
N ALA A 228 15.78 -10.41 -24.70
CA ALA A 228 14.84 -9.71 -23.81
C ALA A 228 15.55 -8.95 -22.68
N LEU A 229 16.68 -9.49 -22.16
CA LEU A 229 17.50 -8.79 -21.18
C LEU A 229 18.23 -7.58 -21.79
N ALA A 230 18.72 -7.69 -23.03
CA ALA A 230 19.35 -6.57 -23.73
C ALA A 230 18.33 -5.48 -24.05
N GLU A 231 17.12 -5.83 -24.46
CA GLU A 231 16.00 -4.90 -24.67
C GLU A 231 15.58 -4.23 -23.37
N ALA A 232 15.48 -4.98 -22.26
CA ALA A 232 15.18 -4.43 -20.95
C ALA A 232 16.24 -3.42 -20.47
N GLN A 233 17.53 -3.61 -20.80
CA GLN A 233 18.59 -2.63 -20.53
C GLN A 233 18.42 -1.32 -21.34
N VAL A 234 18.00 -1.43 -22.60
CA VAL A 234 17.68 -0.27 -23.43
C VAL A 234 16.49 0.49 -22.80
N PHE A 235 15.47 -0.21 -22.33
CA PHE A 235 14.27 0.39 -21.74
C PHE A 235 14.47 0.96 -20.33
N ALA A 236 15.42 0.45 -19.53
CA ALA A 236 15.76 1.04 -18.23
C ALA A 236 16.26 2.50 -18.33
N ASN A 237 16.72 2.91 -19.52
CA ASN A 237 17.15 4.28 -19.81
C ASN A 237 16.07 5.14 -20.46
N TYR A 238 14.88 4.59 -20.75
CA TYR A 238 13.76 5.34 -21.33
C TYR A 238 12.70 5.67 -20.27
N PRO A 239 12.11 6.89 -20.30
CA PRO A 239 11.10 7.31 -19.34
C PRO A 239 9.75 6.56 -19.49
N VAL A 240 9.56 5.81 -20.56
CA VAL A 240 8.34 5.04 -20.82
C VAL A 240 8.69 3.57 -20.98
N ILE A 241 8.41 2.76 -19.97
CA ILE A 241 8.49 1.30 -20.10
C ILE A 241 7.28 0.82 -20.89
N ASN A 242 7.53 0.16 -22.02
CA ASN A 242 6.49 -0.49 -22.76
C ASN A 242 6.07 -1.79 -22.04
N THR A 243 4.79 -1.93 -21.74
CA THR A 243 4.24 -3.13 -21.09
C THR A 243 4.35 -4.39 -21.96
N SER A 244 4.59 -4.25 -23.28
CA SER A 244 4.86 -5.40 -24.17
C SER A 244 6.05 -6.24 -23.75
N LEU A 245 7.03 -5.67 -23.01
CA LEU A 245 8.14 -6.43 -22.44
C LEU A 245 7.69 -7.56 -21.51
N LEU A 246 6.59 -7.35 -20.77
CA LEU A 246 6.05 -8.39 -19.91
C LEU A 246 5.47 -9.53 -20.74
N ASP A 247 4.88 -9.20 -21.89
CA ASP A 247 4.31 -10.18 -22.83
C ASP A 247 5.41 -11.03 -23.45
N ASP A 248 6.47 -10.39 -23.95
CA ASP A 248 7.62 -11.08 -24.56
C ASP A 248 8.34 -11.97 -23.55
N ALA A 249 8.42 -11.54 -22.29
CA ALA A 249 9.02 -12.31 -21.20
C ALA A 249 8.02 -13.27 -20.51
N HIS A 250 6.76 -13.37 -20.96
CA HIS A 250 5.70 -14.18 -20.36
C HIS A 250 5.48 -13.92 -18.87
N VAL A 251 5.68 -12.65 -18.45
CA VAL A 251 5.53 -12.22 -17.06
C VAL A 251 4.11 -11.66 -16.83
N PRO A 252 3.36 -12.16 -15.85
CA PRO A 252 2.03 -11.61 -15.54
C PRO A 252 2.13 -10.18 -14.98
N ARG A 253 1.04 -9.42 -15.09
CA ARG A 253 0.97 -8.03 -14.57
C ARG A 253 1.06 -7.97 -13.03
N SER A 254 0.78 -9.09 -12.38
CA SER A 254 1.08 -9.28 -10.95
C SER A 254 2.57 -9.20 -10.63
N LEU A 255 3.48 -9.38 -11.62
CA LEU A 255 4.93 -9.54 -11.50
C LEU A 255 5.34 -10.73 -10.63
N LYS A 256 4.42 -11.67 -10.40
CA LYS A 256 4.62 -12.93 -9.68
C LYS A 256 3.92 -14.05 -10.42
N GLN A 257 4.63 -15.14 -10.65
CA GLN A 257 4.05 -16.33 -11.28
C GLN A 257 2.90 -16.91 -10.47
N ASP A 258 1.92 -17.46 -11.17
CA ASP A 258 0.73 -18.10 -10.59
C ASP A 258 -0.04 -17.19 -9.62
N ARG A 259 -0.02 -15.86 -9.88
CA ARG A 259 -0.75 -14.82 -9.16
C ARG A 259 -1.37 -13.84 -10.15
N LEU A 260 -2.52 -13.25 -9.80
CA LEU A 260 -3.22 -12.30 -10.65
C LEU A 260 -3.40 -10.94 -9.97
N LEU A 261 -3.10 -9.87 -10.72
CA LEU A 261 -3.45 -8.50 -10.37
C LEU A 261 -4.73 -8.09 -11.09
N SER A 262 -5.77 -7.83 -10.33
CA SER A 262 -7.04 -7.29 -10.81
C SER A 262 -7.16 -5.81 -10.52
N ILE A 263 -7.71 -5.05 -11.48
CA ILE A 263 -7.97 -3.63 -11.30
C ILE A 263 -9.47 -3.37 -11.37
N ASN A 264 -10.02 -2.88 -10.27
CA ASN A 264 -11.43 -2.53 -10.14
C ASN A 264 -11.66 -1.07 -10.55
N LEU A 265 -12.51 -0.89 -11.55
CA LEU A 265 -12.85 0.40 -12.13
C LEU A 265 -14.16 0.92 -11.53
N GLY A 266 -14.13 2.15 -11.08
CA GLY A 266 -15.26 2.86 -10.52
C GLY A 266 -15.61 4.09 -11.32
N LYS A 267 -16.70 4.74 -10.91
CA LYS A 267 -17.26 5.91 -11.56
C LYS A 267 -17.15 7.14 -10.65
N ASN A 268 -16.84 8.30 -11.22
CA ASN A 268 -16.86 9.54 -10.47
C ASN A 268 -18.30 9.91 -10.04
N LYS A 269 -18.41 10.51 -8.87
CA LYS A 269 -19.70 10.98 -8.33
C LYS A 269 -20.29 12.11 -9.17
N SER A 270 -19.44 12.90 -9.82
CA SER A 270 -19.80 14.01 -10.71
C SER A 270 -20.26 13.55 -12.10
N SER A 271 -19.98 12.30 -12.50
CA SER A 271 -20.36 11.78 -13.80
C SER A 271 -21.85 11.44 -13.85
N ARG A 272 -22.48 11.63 -15.02
CA ARG A 272 -23.90 11.29 -15.24
C ARG A 272 -24.15 9.82 -14.89
N GLU A 273 -25.28 9.54 -14.24
CA GLU A 273 -25.61 8.21 -13.71
C GLU A 273 -25.53 7.09 -14.78
N ASP A 274 -25.94 7.39 -15.99
CA ASP A 274 -26.00 6.48 -17.15
C ASP A 274 -24.68 6.43 -17.98
N SER A 275 -23.67 7.26 -17.66
CA SER A 275 -22.46 7.37 -18.44
C SER A 275 -21.53 6.17 -18.23
N VAL A 276 -21.07 5.59 -19.30
CA VAL A 276 -20.07 4.51 -19.40
C VAL A 276 -18.64 5.05 -19.53
N VAL A 277 -18.49 6.33 -19.84
CA VAL A 277 -17.21 6.95 -20.22
C VAL A 277 -16.13 6.73 -19.17
N ASP A 278 -16.49 6.72 -17.89
CA ASP A 278 -15.54 6.53 -16.79
C ASP A 278 -14.89 5.14 -16.83
N TYR A 279 -15.65 4.12 -17.17
CA TYR A 279 -15.14 2.75 -17.30
C TYR A 279 -14.26 2.60 -18.55
N VAL A 280 -14.69 3.17 -19.68
CA VAL A 280 -13.90 3.19 -20.92
C VAL A 280 -12.54 3.86 -20.68
N LYS A 281 -12.52 5.04 -20.06
CA LYS A 281 -11.27 5.72 -19.66
C LYS A 281 -10.41 4.84 -18.75
N GLY A 282 -11.03 4.13 -17.80
CA GLY A 282 -10.32 3.22 -16.89
C GLY A 282 -9.67 2.05 -17.62
N VAL A 283 -10.37 1.43 -18.55
CA VAL A 283 -9.82 0.36 -19.39
C VAL A 283 -8.62 0.87 -20.20
N GLN A 284 -8.75 2.03 -20.85
CA GLN A 284 -7.69 2.62 -21.66
C GLN A 284 -6.46 3.01 -20.83
N ALA A 285 -6.66 3.57 -19.62
CA ALA A 285 -5.58 4.05 -18.78
C ALA A 285 -4.85 2.94 -18.02
N LEU A 286 -5.57 1.89 -17.58
CA LEU A 286 -5.08 0.91 -16.61
C LEU A 286 -5.03 -0.52 -17.15
N GLY A 287 -5.68 -0.81 -18.28
CA GLY A 287 -5.78 -2.18 -18.81
C GLY A 287 -4.43 -2.81 -19.16
N ALA A 288 -3.45 -2.03 -19.57
CA ALA A 288 -2.10 -2.52 -19.85
C ALA A 288 -1.37 -3.06 -18.59
N TYR A 289 -1.80 -2.66 -17.39
CA TYR A 289 -1.18 -3.02 -16.11
C TYR A 289 -1.94 -4.09 -15.34
N ALA A 290 -3.04 -4.61 -15.87
CA ALA A 290 -3.91 -5.57 -15.19
C ALA A 290 -3.82 -6.97 -15.83
N ASP A 291 -3.90 -8.02 -15.02
CA ASP A 291 -4.18 -9.37 -15.49
C ASP A 291 -5.68 -9.60 -15.72
N MET A 292 -6.52 -8.80 -15.07
CA MET A 292 -7.98 -8.82 -15.16
C MET A 292 -8.55 -7.45 -14.82
N LEU A 293 -9.63 -7.04 -15.47
CA LEU A 293 -10.37 -5.81 -15.16
C LEU A 293 -11.73 -6.14 -14.53
N VAL A 294 -12.15 -5.33 -13.57
CA VAL A 294 -13.45 -5.44 -12.91
C VAL A 294 -14.23 -4.14 -13.06
N ILE A 295 -15.41 -4.22 -13.65
CA ILE A 295 -16.37 -3.11 -13.76
C ILE A 295 -17.27 -3.13 -12.52
N ASN A 296 -17.13 -2.14 -11.66
CA ASN A 296 -17.87 -2.10 -10.42
C ASN A 296 -19.17 -1.31 -10.54
N VAL A 297 -20.28 -2.02 -10.64
CA VAL A 297 -21.64 -1.45 -10.64
C VAL A 297 -22.38 -1.75 -9.34
N SER A 298 -21.70 -2.27 -8.29
CA SER A 298 -22.32 -2.81 -7.08
C SER A 298 -22.40 -1.83 -5.92
N SER A 299 -21.60 -0.74 -5.90
CA SER A 299 -21.47 0.10 -4.71
C SER A 299 -22.79 0.78 -4.29
N PRO A 300 -23.26 0.56 -3.06
CA PRO A 300 -24.43 1.26 -2.56
C PRO A 300 -24.11 2.72 -2.15
N ASN A 301 -22.84 3.05 -2.04
CA ASN A 301 -22.35 4.33 -1.54
C ASN A 301 -22.17 5.39 -2.63
N THR A 302 -22.50 5.05 -3.88
CA THR A 302 -22.45 5.95 -5.04
C THR A 302 -23.88 6.06 -5.60
N PRO A 303 -24.50 7.24 -5.54
CA PRO A 303 -25.87 7.42 -6.02
C PRO A 303 -26.05 6.95 -7.47
N GLY A 304 -27.14 6.27 -7.75
CA GLY A 304 -27.53 5.85 -9.10
C GLY A 304 -26.71 4.69 -9.68
N LEU A 305 -25.57 4.30 -9.07
CA LEU A 305 -24.66 3.31 -9.64
C LEU A 305 -25.33 1.95 -9.89
N ARG A 306 -26.15 1.48 -8.93
CA ARG A 306 -26.85 0.19 -9.06
C ARG A 306 -27.88 0.15 -10.21
N ARG A 307 -28.32 1.32 -10.71
CA ARG A 307 -29.18 1.36 -11.91
C ARG A 307 -28.50 0.84 -13.17
N LEU A 308 -27.15 0.85 -13.19
CA LEU A 308 -26.37 0.28 -14.28
C LEU A 308 -26.49 -1.26 -14.38
N GLN A 309 -27.02 -1.93 -13.35
CA GLN A 309 -27.25 -3.36 -13.34
C GLN A 309 -28.51 -3.78 -14.13
N ARG A 310 -29.36 -2.84 -14.53
CA ARG A 310 -30.53 -3.14 -15.37
C ARG A 310 -30.07 -3.56 -16.76
N ARG A 311 -30.63 -4.63 -17.30
CA ARG A 311 -30.25 -5.26 -18.58
C ARG A 311 -29.94 -4.26 -19.70
N SER A 312 -30.89 -3.40 -20.05
CA SER A 312 -30.75 -2.46 -21.17
C SER A 312 -29.60 -1.46 -20.99
N VAL A 313 -29.33 -1.05 -19.76
CA VAL A 313 -28.24 -0.12 -19.43
C VAL A 313 -26.91 -0.88 -19.40
N LEU A 314 -26.89 -2.05 -18.74
CA LEU A 314 -25.69 -2.89 -18.62
C LEU A 314 -25.16 -3.35 -19.96
N GLU A 315 -26.05 -3.78 -20.89
CA GLU A 315 -25.66 -4.15 -22.26
C GLU A 315 -24.94 -3.00 -22.98
N GLY A 316 -25.45 -1.75 -22.84
CA GLY A 316 -24.79 -0.57 -23.40
C GLY A 316 -23.41 -0.31 -22.79
N VAL A 317 -23.34 -0.39 -21.45
CA VAL A 317 -22.07 -0.25 -20.71
C VAL A 317 -21.06 -1.29 -21.18
N LEU A 318 -21.47 -2.56 -21.24
CA LEU A 318 -20.56 -3.65 -21.57
C LEU A 318 -20.08 -3.57 -23.02
N ARG A 319 -20.93 -3.18 -23.97
CA ARG A 319 -20.55 -3.04 -25.38
C ARG A 319 -19.37 -2.08 -25.56
N ASP A 320 -19.47 -0.88 -24.98
CA ASP A 320 -18.44 0.16 -25.11
C ASP A 320 -17.15 -0.23 -24.36
N VAL A 321 -17.31 -0.83 -23.17
CA VAL A 321 -16.18 -1.28 -22.34
C VAL A 321 -15.45 -2.47 -22.98
N VAL A 322 -16.18 -3.43 -23.57
CA VAL A 322 -15.59 -4.56 -24.30
C VAL A 322 -14.83 -4.05 -25.52
N THR A 323 -15.38 -3.09 -26.26
CA THR A 323 -14.67 -2.49 -27.40
C THR A 323 -13.35 -1.86 -26.95
N ALA A 324 -13.37 -1.07 -25.86
CA ALA A 324 -12.15 -0.46 -25.31
C ALA A 324 -11.15 -1.52 -24.80
N ARG A 325 -11.63 -2.60 -24.16
CA ARG A 325 -10.82 -3.72 -23.72
C ARG A 325 -10.15 -4.44 -24.90
N ASP A 326 -10.89 -4.67 -25.98
CA ASP A 326 -10.37 -5.34 -27.18
C ASP A 326 -9.29 -4.48 -27.86
N ASP A 327 -9.42 -3.17 -27.86
CA ASP A 327 -8.38 -2.27 -28.37
C ASP A 327 -7.09 -2.33 -27.53
N VAL A 328 -7.20 -2.41 -26.20
CA VAL A 328 -6.04 -2.64 -25.32
C VAL A 328 -5.47 -4.05 -25.54
N ALA A 329 -6.32 -5.06 -25.67
CA ALA A 329 -5.91 -6.46 -25.87
C ALA A 329 -5.14 -6.69 -27.17
N LYS A 330 -5.38 -5.90 -28.23
CA LYS A 330 -4.58 -5.94 -29.48
C LYS A 330 -3.10 -5.65 -29.29
N GLN A 331 -2.75 -4.96 -28.19
CA GLN A 331 -1.37 -4.58 -27.85
C GLN A 331 -0.73 -5.56 -26.88
N ARG A 332 -1.38 -6.71 -26.60
CA ARG A 332 -0.96 -7.73 -25.63
C ARG A 332 -0.95 -9.11 -26.29
N ILE A 333 -0.07 -9.98 -25.81
CA ILE A 333 -0.07 -11.41 -26.22
C ILE A 333 -1.12 -12.18 -25.43
N ASP A 334 -1.33 -11.83 -24.15
CA ASP A 334 -2.30 -12.52 -23.30
C ASP A 334 -3.69 -11.88 -23.35
N SER A 335 -4.70 -12.69 -23.01
CA SER A 335 -6.07 -12.19 -22.87
C SER A 335 -6.22 -11.22 -21.70
N LEU A 336 -7.11 -10.23 -21.84
CA LEU A 336 -7.51 -9.34 -20.76
C LEU A 336 -8.96 -9.62 -20.35
N PRO A 337 -9.20 -10.53 -19.39
CA PRO A 337 -10.53 -10.81 -18.90
C PRO A 337 -11.21 -9.58 -18.32
N LEU A 338 -12.52 -9.46 -18.59
CA LEU A 338 -13.39 -8.42 -18.07
C LEU A 338 -14.48 -9.04 -17.21
N VAL A 339 -14.59 -8.60 -15.97
CA VAL A 339 -15.56 -9.10 -14.98
C VAL A 339 -16.47 -7.96 -14.54
N VAL A 340 -17.75 -8.26 -14.33
CA VAL A 340 -18.72 -7.31 -13.76
C VAL A 340 -18.97 -7.67 -12.30
N LYS A 341 -18.75 -6.70 -11.41
CA LYS A 341 -19.03 -6.84 -9.98
C LYS A 341 -20.40 -6.27 -9.66
N VAL A 342 -21.32 -7.16 -9.33
CA VAL A 342 -22.71 -6.86 -8.99
C VAL A 342 -22.94 -6.82 -7.47
N ALA A 343 -24.06 -6.25 -7.04
CA ALA A 343 -24.44 -6.21 -5.66
C ALA A 343 -24.83 -7.62 -5.13
N PRO A 344 -24.51 -7.95 -3.86
CA PRO A 344 -24.80 -9.29 -3.32
C PRO A 344 -26.26 -9.47 -2.90
N ASP A 345 -27.03 -8.40 -2.87
CA ASP A 345 -28.42 -8.31 -2.38
C ASP A 345 -29.42 -8.11 -3.53
N LEU A 346 -29.09 -8.62 -4.74
CA LEU A 346 -29.99 -8.64 -5.87
C LEU A 346 -31.13 -9.66 -5.65
N SER A 347 -32.34 -9.31 -6.04
CA SER A 347 -33.45 -10.24 -6.17
C SER A 347 -33.25 -11.18 -7.36
N ASP A 348 -33.98 -12.31 -7.40
CA ASP A 348 -33.91 -13.26 -8.50
C ASP A 348 -34.19 -12.59 -9.86
N ALA A 349 -35.18 -11.69 -9.91
CA ALA A 349 -35.49 -10.94 -11.14
C ALA A 349 -34.35 -10.00 -11.57
N GLU A 350 -33.65 -9.38 -10.61
CA GLU A 350 -32.47 -8.54 -10.92
C GLU A 350 -31.27 -9.38 -11.33
N LEU A 351 -31.14 -10.62 -10.82
CA LEU A 351 -30.11 -11.57 -11.26
C LEU A 351 -30.39 -12.03 -12.71
N GLU A 352 -31.66 -12.30 -13.06
CA GLU A 352 -32.05 -12.61 -14.44
C GLU A 352 -31.80 -11.42 -15.39
N ASP A 353 -31.93 -10.19 -14.91
CA ASP A 353 -31.61 -8.98 -15.69
C ASP A 353 -30.11 -8.83 -15.96
N VAL A 354 -29.26 -9.35 -15.10
CA VAL A 354 -27.79 -9.28 -15.24
C VAL A 354 -27.25 -10.44 -16.10
N ALA A 355 -27.92 -11.60 -16.08
CA ALA A 355 -27.53 -12.79 -16.81
C ALA A 355 -27.91 -12.70 -18.30
#